data_af0ad12760c4b2e89a4e42c631987db2
#
_entry.id   af0ad12760c4b2e89a4e42c631987db2
#
_cell.length_a   1.000
_cell.length_b   1.000
_cell.length_c   1.000
_cell.angle_alpha   90.00
_cell.angle_beta   90.00
_cell.angle_gamma   90.00
#
_symmetry.space_group_name_H-M   'P 1'
#
loop_
_entity.id
_entity.type
_entity.pdbx_description
1 polymer ?
#
loop_
_entity_poly.entity_id
_entity_poly.type
_entity_poly.pdbx_seq_one_letter_code
_entity_poly.pdbx_strand_id
1 'polypeptide(L)'
;MAALKEQLYNEARLRERLFIFSNIFLPPLRHQTDTDYRIAVLIGEQMPESIREALLNITRGIDSVRVVVEPEGQDPKELCGRIFQSMRRADADLVGEFRLDDDDAIAVDFVSKSRQAGYDFNGPITQSGVAGVDFPSGAFVYFSEKEVQAKRLVLAHLSCGQVIFLNPASSKTAIKFRHYRMWQKNLYISLPDEVMYLRSVHRFNTSGVDQTVKTKDVIRLTERQIEIMMRERFRIDLPRLRDDWKNRAF
;
A
#
# COMPACT_ATOMS: atom_id res chain seq x y z
N MET A 1 -25.08 -7.11 -9.23
CA MET A 1 -24.35 -7.78 -8.12
C MET A 1 -23.67 -9.08 -8.59
N ALA A 2 -24.35 -10.00 -9.28
CA ALA A 2 -23.73 -11.27 -9.74
C ALA A 2 -22.49 -11.07 -10.62
N ALA A 3 -22.55 -10.25 -11.66
CA ALA A 3 -21.42 -9.98 -12.55
C ALA A 3 -20.19 -9.35 -11.83
N LEU A 4 -20.40 -8.46 -10.87
CA LEU A 4 -19.32 -7.90 -10.07
C LEU A 4 -18.65 -8.97 -9.19
N LYS A 5 -19.45 -9.86 -8.61
CA LYS A 5 -18.97 -10.98 -7.80
C LYS A 5 -18.16 -11.97 -8.63
N GLU A 6 -18.64 -12.34 -9.81
CA GLU A 6 -17.94 -13.19 -10.76
C GLU A 6 -16.58 -12.60 -11.17
N GLN A 7 -16.55 -11.28 -11.41
CA GLN A 7 -15.30 -10.57 -11.70
C GLN A 7 -14.35 -10.54 -10.50
N LEU A 8 -14.86 -10.32 -9.29
CA LEU A 8 -14.04 -10.24 -8.06
C LEU A 8 -13.37 -11.58 -7.73
N TYR A 9 -14.10 -12.70 -7.90
CA TYR A 9 -13.63 -14.03 -7.55
C TYR A 9 -13.20 -14.87 -8.77
N ASN A 10 -12.90 -14.23 -9.89
CA ASN A 10 -12.28 -14.89 -11.02
C ASN A 10 -10.93 -15.49 -10.61
N GLU A 11 -10.76 -16.80 -10.83
CA GLU A 11 -9.60 -17.54 -10.31
C GLU A 11 -8.27 -17.04 -10.91
N ALA A 12 -8.20 -16.79 -12.21
CA ALA A 12 -6.99 -16.28 -12.85
C ALA A 12 -6.60 -14.90 -12.29
N ARG A 13 -7.61 -14.03 -12.06
CA ARG A 13 -7.40 -12.73 -11.42
C ARG A 13 -6.86 -12.89 -10.00
N LEU A 14 -7.45 -13.78 -9.19
CA LEU A 14 -7.02 -13.98 -7.80
C LEU A 14 -5.61 -14.57 -7.72
N ARG A 15 -5.26 -15.50 -8.59
CA ARG A 15 -3.92 -16.08 -8.68
C ARG A 15 -2.88 -15.03 -9.05
N GLU A 16 -3.16 -14.17 -10.04
CA GLU A 16 -2.28 -13.08 -10.42
C GLU A 16 -2.11 -12.07 -9.27
N ARG A 17 -3.19 -11.69 -8.58
CA ARG A 17 -3.11 -10.82 -7.41
C ARG A 17 -2.32 -11.45 -6.26
N LEU A 18 -2.52 -12.74 -6.00
CA LEU A 18 -1.75 -13.46 -4.97
C LEU A 18 -0.25 -13.49 -5.31
N PHE A 19 0.09 -13.64 -6.60
CA PHE A 19 1.46 -13.55 -7.06
C PHE A 19 2.06 -12.16 -6.78
N ILE A 20 1.36 -11.08 -7.18
CA ILE A 20 1.82 -9.71 -6.96
C ILE A 20 1.89 -9.41 -5.46
N PHE A 21 0.88 -9.81 -4.69
CA PHE A 21 0.89 -9.69 -3.23
C PHE A 21 2.12 -10.34 -2.59
N SER A 22 2.45 -11.56 -3.01
CA SER A 22 3.60 -12.31 -2.47
C SER A 22 4.95 -11.69 -2.81
N ASN A 23 5.07 -11.09 -4.00
CA ASN A 23 6.35 -10.66 -4.55
C ASN A 23 6.56 -9.12 -4.48
N ILE A 24 5.48 -8.35 -4.29
CA ILE A 24 5.54 -6.88 -4.18
C ILE A 24 5.13 -6.42 -2.76
N PHE A 25 3.93 -6.79 -2.30
CA PHE A 25 3.38 -6.31 -1.04
C PHE A 25 4.12 -6.85 0.19
N LEU A 26 4.32 -8.16 0.29
CA LEU A 26 4.87 -8.81 1.48
C LEU A 26 6.37 -8.59 1.74
N PRO A 27 7.28 -8.60 0.75
CA PRO A 27 8.70 -8.53 1.03
C PRO A 27 9.11 -7.34 1.90
N PRO A 28 8.72 -6.09 1.62
CA PRO A 28 9.10 -4.96 2.47
C PRO A 28 8.42 -4.97 3.84
N LEU A 29 7.23 -5.57 3.99
CA LEU A 29 6.56 -5.66 5.28
C LEU A 29 7.29 -6.60 6.25
N ARG A 30 7.90 -7.67 5.74
CA ARG A 30 8.73 -8.58 6.53
C ARG A 30 10.04 -7.94 7.02
N HIS A 31 10.42 -6.80 6.45
CA HIS A 31 11.71 -6.15 6.67
C HIS A 31 11.57 -4.69 7.12
N GLN A 32 10.39 -4.28 7.61
CA GLN A 32 10.23 -2.94 8.17
C GLN A 32 11.22 -2.71 9.31
N THR A 33 11.89 -1.56 9.29
CA THR A 33 12.85 -1.16 10.33
C THR A 33 12.18 -0.80 11.66
N ASP A 34 10.89 -0.46 11.62
CA ASP A 34 10.03 -0.24 12.78
C ASP A 34 8.89 -1.26 12.70
N THR A 35 8.80 -2.14 13.67
CA THR A 35 7.83 -3.24 13.71
C THR A 35 6.57 -2.93 14.52
N ASP A 36 6.50 -1.76 15.18
CA ASP A 36 5.30 -1.34 15.92
C ASP A 36 4.25 -0.72 14.99
N TYR A 37 3.65 -1.53 14.16
CA TYR A 37 2.54 -1.18 13.27
C TYR A 37 1.61 -2.37 13.07
N ARG A 38 0.45 -2.12 12.49
CA ARG A 38 -0.57 -3.15 12.20
C ARG A 38 -1.14 -2.96 10.81
N ILE A 39 -1.30 -4.06 10.09
CA ILE A 39 -1.96 -4.12 8.78
C ILE A 39 -3.12 -5.11 8.85
N ALA A 40 -4.31 -4.68 8.42
CA ALA A 40 -5.42 -5.56 8.14
C ALA A 40 -5.51 -5.85 6.64
N VAL A 41 -5.37 -7.09 6.26
CA VAL A 41 -5.64 -7.59 4.91
C VAL A 41 -7.09 -8.03 4.87
N LEU A 42 -7.94 -7.24 4.24
CA LEU A 42 -9.37 -7.48 4.19
C LEU A 42 -9.74 -8.39 3.01
N ILE A 43 -10.43 -9.48 3.32
CA ILE A 43 -10.98 -10.42 2.32
C ILE A 43 -12.45 -10.70 2.59
N GLY A 44 -13.18 -11.10 1.55
CA GLY A 44 -14.58 -11.51 1.68
C GLY A 44 -14.72 -12.98 2.10
N GLU A 45 -15.81 -13.31 2.78
CA GLU A 45 -16.14 -14.69 3.20
C GLU A 45 -16.25 -15.68 2.02
N GLN A 46 -16.64 -15.18 0.84
CA GLN A 46 -16.85 -16.00 -0.36
C GLN A 46 -15.58 -16.16 -1.20
N MET A 47 -14.43 -15.70 -0.70
CA MET A 47 -13.16 -15.97 -1.37
C MET A 47 -12.93 -17.48 -1.50
N PRO A 48 -12.54 -18.01 -2.68
CA PRO A 48 -12.24 -19.42 -2.86
C PRO A 48 -11.27 -19.95 -1.80
N GLU A 49 -11.59 -21.11 -1.21
CA GLU A 49 -10.83 -21.68 -0.08
C GLU A 49 -9.34 -21.84 -0.40
N SER A 50 -9.01 -22.34 -1.59
CA SER A 50 -7.63 -22.53 -2.02
C SER A 50 -6.82 -21.21 -2.03
N ILE A 51 -7.44 -20.10 -2.42
CA ILE A 51 -6.83 -18.78 -2.43
C ILE A 51 -6.71 -18.25 -1.01
N ARG A 52 -7.73 -18.44 -0.17
CA ARG A 52 -7.74 -18.04 1.23
C ARG A 52 -6.65 -18.78 2.02
N GLU A 53 -6.54 -20.08 1.86
CA GLU A 53 -5.48 -20.89 2.49
C GLU A 53 -4.08 -20.45 2.02
N ALA A 54 -3.89 -20.23 0.72
CA ALA A 54 -2.64 -19.73 0.19
C ALA A 54 -2.27 -18.37 0.78
N LEU A 55 -3.23 -17.42 0.88
CA LEU A 55 -3.04 -16.12 1.51
C LEU A 55 -2.65 -16.25 2.98
N LEU A 56 -3.35 -17.08 3.77
CA LEU A 56 -3.03 -17.34 5.17
C LEU A 56 -1.65 -17.97 5.34
N ASN A 57 -1.26 -18.86 4.45
CA ASN A 57 0.07 -19.49 4.50
C ASN A 57 1.19 -18.50 4.23
N ILE A 58 1.06 -17.63 3.22
CA ILE A 58 2.11 -16.64 2.88
C ILE A 58 2.20 -15.48 3.87
N THR A 59 1.14 -15.18 4.62
CA THR A 59 1.13 -14.15 5.68
C THR A 59 1.55 -14.70 7.05
N ARG A 60 1.64 -16.01 7.19
CA ARG A 60 2.05 -16.66 8.45
C ARG A 60 3.42 -16.18 8.92
N GLY A 61 3.53 -15.86 10.21
CA GLY A 61 4.78 -15.40 10.84
C GLY A 61 5.12 -13.92 10.56
N ILE A 62 4.18 -13.13 10.04
CA ILE A 62 4.30 -11.68 9.94
C ILE A 62 3.37 -11.07 10.99
N ASP A 63 3.89 -10.81 12.19
CA ASP A 63 3.09 -10.43 13.37
C ASP A 63 2.29 -9.14 13.17
N SER A 64 2.80 -8.24 12.33
CA SER A 64 2.13 -6.98 11.98
C SER A 64 0.95 -7.15 11.02
N VAL A 65 0.79 -8.30 10.36
CA VAL A 65 -0.23 -8.56 9.34
C VAL A 65 -1.32 -9.48 9.89
N ARG A 66 -2.57 -9.01 9.82
CA ARG A 66 -3.76 -9.78 10.19
C ARG A 66 -4.71 -9.88 8.99
N VAL A 67 -5.08 -11.09 8.61
CA VAL A 67 -6.15 -11.32 7.64
C VAL A 67 -7.50 -11.17 8.36
N VAL A 68 -8.36 -10.31 7.83
CA VAL A 68 -9.71 -10.02 8.34
C VAL A 68 -10.72 -10.49 7.30
N VAL A 69 -11.59 -11.40 7.71
CA VAL A 69 -12.65 -11.97 6.86
C VAL A 69 -13.96 -11.28 7.20
N GLU A 70 -14.62 -10.71 6.21
CA GLU A 70 -15.88 -9.98 6.40
C GLU A 70 -16.91 -10.37 5.33
N PRO A 71 -18.22 -10.37 5.68
CA PRO A 71 -19.27 -10.60 4.71
C PRO A 71 -19.26 -9.55 3.59
N GLU A 72 -19.60 -9.99 2.38
CA GLU A 72 -19.79 -9.09 1.24
C GLU A 72 -21.02 -8.20 1.41
N GLY A 73 -21.01 -7.10 0.62
CA GLY A 73 -22.17 -6.18 0.54
C GLY A 73 -22.18 -5.08 1.58
N GLN A 74 -21.22 -5.01 2.48
CA GLN A 74 -21.05 -3.90 3.41
C GLN A 74 -20.55 -2.66 2.68
N ASP A 75 -20.86 -1.46 3.19
CA ASP A 75 -20.25 -0.22 2.71
C ASP A 75 -18.74 -0.25 2.99
N PRO A 76 -17.87 -0.17 1.95
CA PRO A 76 -16.42 -0.31 2.14
C PRO A 76 -15.83 0.76 3.05
N LYS A 77 -16.41 1.98 3.10
CA LYS A 77 -15.90 3.06 3.94
C LYS A 77 -16.24 2.84 5.41
N GLU A 78 -17.43 2.32 5.67
CA GLU A 78 -17.84 1.99 7.04
C GLU A 78 -17.06 0.80 7.56
N LEU A 79 -16.94 -0.26 6.76
CA LEU A 79 -16.19 -1.45 7.09
C LEU A 79 -14.72 -1.11 7.40
N CYS A 80 -14.02 -0.49 6.46
CA CYS A 80 -12.63 -0.09 6.67
C CYS A 80 -12.48 0.89 7.84
N GLY A 81 -13.46 1.79 8.04
CA GLY A 81 -13.47 2.71 9.17
C GLY A 81 -13.50 1.98 10.52
N ARG A 82 -14.36 0.96 10.68
CA ARG A 82 -14.40 0.11 11.88
C ARG A 82 -13.08 -0.64 12.10
N ILE A 83 -12.49 -1.19 11.03
CA ILE A 83 -11.22 -1.91 11.10
C ILE A 83 -10.10 -0.96 11.55
N PHE A 84 -9.96 0.23 10.97
CA PHE A 84 -8.99 1.22 11.41
C PHE A 84 -9.13 1.56 12.89
N GLN A 85 -10.35 1.87 13.34
CA GLN A 85 -10.61 2.19 14.76
C GLN A 85 -10.25 1.03 15.69
N SER A 86 -10.57 -0.21 15.31
CA SER A 86 -10.27 -1.39 16.12
C SER A 86 -8.76 -1.68 16.27
N MET A 87 -7.96 -1.17 15.35
CA MET A 87 -6.50 -1.35 15.37
C MET A 87 -5.76 -0.25 16.14
N ARG A 88 -6.42 0.84 16.52
CA ARG A 88 -5.79 1.91 17.31
C ARG A 88 -5.44 1.44 18.70
N ARG A 89 -4.32 1.93 19.20
CA ARG A 89 -3.95 1.74 20.61
C ARG A 89 -4.63 2.84 21.44
N ALA A 90 -5.26 2.43 22.54
CA ALA A 90 -5.95 3.36 23.43
C ALA A 90 -4.99 4.30 24.19
N ASP A 91 -3.74 3.88 24.36
CA ASP A 91 -2.66 4.61 25.06
C ASP A 91 -1.79 5.46 24.11
N ALA A 92 -2.13 5.56 22.84
CA ALA A 92 -1.39 6.39 21.90
C ALA A 92 -1.78 7.86 22.02
N ASP A 93 -0.81 8.76 21.95
CA ASP A 93 -1.04 10.21 21.84
C ASP A 93 -1.46 10.63 20.44
N LEU A 94 -0.96 9.93 19.44
CA LEU A 94 -1.19 10.18 18.03
C LEU A 94 -1.23 8.87 17.26
N VAL A 95 -2.13 8.74 16.28
CA VAL A 95 -2.15 7.61 15.36
C VAL A 95 -1.89 8.06 13.93
N GLY A 96 -1.00 7.35 13.24
CA GLY A 96 -0.78 7.47 11.80
C GLY A 96 -1.48 6.33 11.06
N GLU A 97 -2.42 6.64 10.20
CA GLU A 97 -3.14 5.66 9.38
C GLU A 97 -2.79 5.80 7.92
N PHE A 98 -2.52 4.71 7.23
CA PHE A 98 -2.29 4.69 5.79
C PHE A 98 -3.12 3.61 5.09
N ARG A 99 -3.30 3.78 3.79
CA ARG A 99 -3.98 2.80 2.93
C ARG A 99 -2.98 2.28 1.92
N LEU A 100 -2.94 0.97 1.79
CA LEU A 100 -2.09 0.28 0.84
C LEU A 100 -2.96 -0.72 0.08
N ASP A 101 -2.96 -0.63 -1.24
CA ASP A 101 -3.62 -1.62 -2.08
C ASP A 101 -2.79 -2.92 -2.04
N ASP A 102 -3.42 -4.07 -2.19
CA ASP A 102 -2.80 -5.40 -2.03
C ASP A 102 -1.81 -5.75 -3.16
N ASP A 103 -1.66 -4.86 -4.13
CA ASP A 103 -0.71 -4.92 -5.24
C ASP A 103 0.39 -3.84 -5.16
N ASP A 104 0.36 -2.95 -4.16
CA ASP A 104 1.33 -1.90 -3.93
C ASP A 104 2.30 -2.26 -2.79
N ALA A 105 3.36 -1.46 -2.58
CA ALA A 105 4.31 -1.67 -1.49
C ALA A 105 4.80 -0.35 -0.88
N ILE A 106 5.22 -0.42 0.38
CA ILE A 106 5.91 0.66 1.10
C ILE A 106 7.38 0.30 1.31
N ALA A 107 8.27 1.28 1.34
CA ALA A 107 9.68 1.05 1.60
C ALA A 107 9.92 0.46 3.00
N VAL A 108 11.04 -0.24 3.20
CA VAL A 108 11.37 -0.91 4.48
C VAL A 108 11.51 0.03 5.68
N ASP A 109 11.65 1.32 5.46
CA ASP A 109 11.73 2.36 6.48
C ASP A 109 10.49 3.30 6.49
N PHE A 110 9.43 2.95 5.77
CA PHE A 110 8.23 3.78 5.66
C PHE A 110 7.58 4.02 7.03
N VAL A 111 7.45 2.98 7.87
CA VAL A 111 6.84 3.12 9.19
C VAL A 111 7.68 4.01 10.10
N SER A 112 9.00 3.78 10.17
CA SER A 112 9.90 4.58 11.00
C SER A 112 9.94 6.06 10.57
N LYS A 113 9.98 6.34 9.26
CA LYS A 113 9.95 7.71 8.74
C LYS A 113 8.61 8.39 8.95
N SER A 114 7.51 7.66 8.81
CA SER A 114 6.18 8.15 9.13
C SER A 114 6.07 8.52 10.62
N ARG A 115 6.56 7.66 11.51
CA ARG A 115 6.59 7.92 12.96
C ARG A 115 7.46 9.13 13.29
N GLN A 116 8.63 9.24 12.65
CA GLN A 116 9.51 10.40 12.83
C GLN A 116 8.81 11.69 12.41
N ALA A 117 8.11 11.69 11.27
CA ALA A 117 7.32 12.85 10.85
C ALA A 117 6.21 13.19 11.87
N GLY A 118 5.56 12.18 12.47
CA GLY A 118 4.60 12.39 13.56
C GLY A 118 5.21 13.07 14.77
N TYR A 119 6.43 12.75 15.15
CA TYR A 119 7.17 13.41 16.24
C TYR A 119 7.60 14.82 15.87
N ASP A 120 8.23 15.01 14.72
CA ASP A 120 8.79 16.29 14.27
C ASP A 120 7.71 17.36 14.11
N PHE A 121 6.53 16.96 13.68
CA PHE A 121 5.39 17.85 13.43
C PHE A 121 4.24 17.68 14.45
N ASN A 122 4.50 17.08 15.62
CA ASN A 122 3.45 16.77 16.59
C ASN A 122 2.64 18.01 17.01
N GLY A 123 3.28 19.13 17.29
CA GLY A 123 2.60 20.38 17.67
C GLY A 123 1.58 20.84 16.63
N PRO A 124 2.00 21.12 15.38
CA PRO A 124 1.09 21.47 14.29
C PRO A 124 0.00 20.41 14.02
N ILE A 125 0.33 19.13 14.09
CA ILE A 125 -0.63 18.03 13.87
C ILE A 125 -1.71 18.04 14.96
N THR A 126 -1.31 18.12 16.23
CA THR A 126 -2.22 18.14 17.37
C THR A 126 -3.12 19.38 17.33
N GLN A 127 -2.58 20.54 17.00
CA GLN A 127 -3.37 21.77 16.84
C GLN A 127 -4.39 21.68 15.71
N SER A 128 -4.02 21.07 14.59
CA SER A 128 -4.90 20.86 13.43
C SER A 128 -5.96 19.78 13.68
N GLY A 129 -5.70 18.83 14.55
CA GLY A 129 -6.53 17.65 14.83
C GLY A 129 -6.52 16.59 13.74
N VAL A 130 -6.12 16.95 12.51
CA VAL A 130 -5.98 16.06 11.35
C VAL A 130 -4.86 16.59 10.45
N ALA A 131 -3.89 15.76 10.10
CA ALA A 131 -2.85 16.12 9.15
C ALA A 131 -2.55 14.99 8.16
N GLY A 132 -2.18 15.35 6.93
CA GLY A 132 -1.60 14.44 5.96
C GLY A 132 -0.09 14.61 5.89
N VAL A 133 0.64 13.53 5.90
CA VAL A 133 2.06 13.48 5.53
C VAL A 133 2.19 12.67 4.25
N ASP A 134 2.93 13.17 3.28
CA ASP A 134 3.09 12.61 1.95
C ASP A 134 4.57 12.42 1.62
N PHE A 135 4.89 11.26 1.07
CA PHE A 135 6.19 10.95 0.51
C PHE A 135 6.05 10.88 -1.03
N PRO A 136 6.38 11.94 -1.77
CA PRO A 136 6.10 12.01 -3.21
C PRO A 136 7.03 11.14 -4.07
N SER A 137 8.17 10.69 -3.55
CA SER A 137 9.11 9.86 -4.29
C SER A 137 8.71 8.39 -4.23
N GLY A 138 8.45 7.79 -5.38
CA GLY A 138 8.03 6.41 -5.52
C GLY A 138 8.55 5.75 -6.78
N ALA A 139 8.08 4.53 -7.04
CA ALA A 139 8.30 3.84 -8.29
C ALA A 139 7.03 3.11 -8.75
N PHE A 140 6.86 2.99 -10.07
CA PHE A 140 5.82 2.17 -10.67
C PHE A 140 6.43 0.90 -11.22
N VAL A 141 5.76 -0.23 -10.98
CA VAL A 141 6.12 -1.54 -11.51
C VAL A 141 5.02 -1.98 -12.47
N TYR A 142 5.36 -2.07 -13.74
CA TYR A 142 4.45 -2.43 -14.81
C TYR A 142 4.55 -3.91 -15.11
N PHE A 143 3.45 -4.62 -14.96
CA PHE A 143 3.29 -6.03 -15.30
C PHE A 143 2.56 -6.15 -16.63
N SER A 144 3.30 -6.46 -17.69
CA SER A 144 2.74 -6.81 -18.99
C SER A 144 2.70 -8.34 -19.17
N GLU A 145 2.08 -8.82 -20.26
CA GLU A 145 2.11 -10.26 -20.55
C GLU A 145 3.52 -10.82 -20.73
N LYS A 146 4.46 -10.00 -21.20
CA LYS A 146 5.80 -10.41 -21.59
C LYS A 146 6.88 -10.09 -20.57
N GLU A 147 6.74 -9.00 -19.80
CA GLU A 147 7.83 -8.47 -18.99
C GLU A 147 7.33 -7.67 -17.79
N VAL A 148 8.23 -7.50 -16.81
CA VAL A 148 8.08 -6.59 -15.67
C VAL A 148 9.07 -5.45 -15.83
N GLN A 149 8.59 -4.21 -15.86
CA GLN A 149 9.40 -2.99 -15.89
C GLN A 149 9.19 -2.18 -14.63
N ALA A 150 10.24 -1.53 -14.12
CA ALA A 150 10.12 -0.59 -13.03
C ALA A 150 10.64 0.80 -13.45
N LYS A 151 9.97 1.87 -12.97
CA LYS A 151 10.34 3.26 -13.24
C LYS A 151 10.24 4.08 -11.97
N ARG A 152 11.29 4.83 -11.64
CA ARG A 152 11.24 5.79 -10.53
C ARG A 152 10.46 7.03 -10.93
N LEU A 153 9.65 7.54 -10.02
CA LEU A 153 8.75 8.68 -10.24
C LEU A 153 8.79 9.62 -9.03
N VAL A 154 8.44 10.88 -9.26
CA VAL A 154 8.07 11.82 -8.20
C VAL A 154 6.64 12.27 -8.48
N LEU A 155 5.71 11.75 -7.67
CA LEU A 155 4.29 12.03 -7.82
C LEU A 155 3.63 12.17 -6.44
N ALA A 156 3.26 13.40 -6.09
CA ALA A 156 2.61 13.71 -4.82
C ALA A 156 1.14 13.27 -4.79
N HIS A 157 0.62 13.15 -3.56
CA HIS A 157 -0.80 12.89 -3.28
C HIS A 157 -1.30 11.51 -3.70
N LEU A 158 -0.42 10.51 -3.80
CA LEU A 158 -0.81 9.11 -3.97
C LEU A 158 -1.13 8.47 -2.61
N SER A 159 -2.16 7.63 -2.58
CA SER A 159 -2.59 6.93 -1.35
C SER A 159 -1.50 6.06 -0.73
N CYS A 160 -0.71 5.37 -1.55
CA CYS A 160 0.35 4.47 -1.11
C CYS A 160 1.56 5.17 -0.48
N GLY A 161 1.77 6.47 -0.77
CA GLY A 161 2.81 7.30 -0.16
C GLY A 161 2.31 8.24 0.95
N GLN A 162 1.05 8.09 1.41
CA GLN A 162 0.43 9.05 2.33
C GLN A 162 0.05 8.43 3.66
N VAL A 163 0.32 9.15 4.75
CA VAL A 163 -0.13 8.84 6.11
C VAL A 163 -1.03 9.95 6.62
N ILE A 164 -2.15 9.60 7.22
CA ILE A 164 -3.07 10.52 7.87
C ILE A 164 -2.89 10.41 9.38
N PHE A 165 -2.48 11.50 10.00
CA PHE A 165 -2.34 11.60 11.44
C PHE A 165 -3.64 12.12 12.08
N LEU A 166 -4.04 11.48 13.17
CA LEU A 166 -5.30 11.72 13.87
C LEU A 166 -5.12 11.54 15.38
N ASN A 167 -5.95 12.24 16.15
CA ASN A 167 -6.12 11.89 17.55
C ASN A 167 -6.71 10.47 17.67
N PRO A 168 -6.22 9.60 18.56
CA PRO A 168 -6.72 8.23 18.73
C PRO A 168 -8.23 8.15 18.98
N ALA A 169 -8.80 9.11 19.69
CA ALA A 169 -10.24 9.20 19.99
C ALA A 169 -11.09 9.73 18.81
N SER A 170 -10.46 10.15 17.70
CA SER A 170 -11.19 10.67 16.54
C SER A 170 -12.14 9.62 15.95
N SER A 171 -13.37 10.03 15.66
CA SER A 171 -14.32 9.20 14.89
C SER A 171 -13.97 9.11 13.40
N LYS A 172 -13.07 9.99 12.90
CA LYS A 172 -12.58 9.95 11.53
C LYS A 172 -11.44 8.92 11.40
N THR A 173 -11.28 8.38 10.21
CA THR A 173 -10.20 7.45 9.84
C THR A 173 -9.67 7.81 8.46
N ALA A 174 -8.49 7.30 8.06
CA ALA A 174 -7.88 7.61 6.78
C ALA A 174 -8.80 7.36 5.57
N ILE A 175 -9.72 6.40 5.65
CA ILE A 175 -10.67 6.07 4.57
C ILE A 175 -11.70 7.19 4.31
N LYS A 176 -11.94 8.07 5.25
CA LYS A 176 -12.88 9.20 5.10
C LYS A 176 -12.29 10.35 4.27
N PHE A 177 -10.98 10.37 4.07
CA PHE A 177 -10.31 11.44 3.32
C PHE A 177 -10.01 11.02 1.88
N ARG A 178 -10.27 11.93 0.94
CA ARG A 178 -9.80 11.77 -0.44
C ARG A 178 -8.33 12.18 -0.49
N HIS A 179 -7.41 11.23 -0.64
CA HIS A 179 -5.97 11.46 -0.60
C HIS A 179 -5.52 12.64 -1.48
N TYR A 180 -5.99 12.72 -2.73
CA TYR A 180 -5.65 13.78 -3.70
C TYR A 180 -6.25 15.16 -3.38
N ARG A 181 -7.11 15.28 -2.35
CA ARG A 181 -7.71 16.54 -1.87
C ARG A 181 -7.40 16.85 -0.40
N MET A 182 -6.60 16.02 0.24
CA MET A 182 -6.27 16.19 1.66
C MET A 182 -5.66 17.56 1.93
N TRP A 183 -4.72 17.98 1.10
CA TRP A 183 -4.02 19.25 1.16
C TRP A 183 -4.93 20.49 1.05
N GLN A 184 -6.13 20.38 0.46
CA GLN A 184 -7.03 21.50 0.28
C GLN A 184 -7.71 21.99 1.57
N LYS A 185 -7.83 21.13 2.58
CA LYS A 185 -8.66 21.40 3.76
C LYS A 185 -7.99 21.08 5.10
N ASN A 186 -6.84 20.46 5.09
CA ASN A 186 -6.16 20.01 6.28
C ASN A 186 -4.68 20.41 6.23
N LEU A 187 -4.02 20.41 7.37
CA LEU A 187 -2.57 20.50 7.41
C LEU A 187 -1.99 19.38 6.53
N TYR A 188 -1.05 19.74 5.68
CA TYR A 188 -0.44 18.81 4.75
C TYR A 188 1.05 19.08 4.63
N ILE A 189 1.84 18.04 4.83
CA ILE A 189 3.31 18.10 4.86
C ILE A 189 3.80 17.13 3.80
N SER A 190 4.56 17.63 2.84
CA SER A 190 5.20 16.79 1.81
C SER A 190 6.68 16.67 2.11
N LEU A 191 7.16 15.45 2.30
CA LEU A 191 8.54 15.13 2.65
C LEU A 191 9.22 14.49 1.43
N PRO A 192 10.09 15.24 0.71
CA PRO A 192 10.85 14.71 -0.41
C PRO A 192 11.97 13.81 0.13
N ASP A 193 11.69 12.54 0.25
CA ASP A 193 12.64 11.54 0.70
C ASP A 193 13.08 10.63 -0.46
N GLU A 194 13.79 9.57 -0.15
CA GLU A 194 14.08 8.48 -1.06
C GLU A 194 12.77 7.81 -1.54
N VAL A 195 12.88 6.79 -2.37
CA VAL A 195 11.72 6.06 -2.87
C VAL A 195 10.98 5.37 -1.73
N MET A 196 9.75 5.81 -1.44
CA MET A 196 9.00 5.40 -0.26
C MET A 196 7.84 4.45 -0.56
N TYR A 197 7.43 4.35 -1.82
CA TYR A 197 6.36 3.43 -2.23
C TYR A 197 6.62 2.82 -3.60
N LEU A 198 6.04 1.66 -3.84
CA LEU A 198 5.85 1.06 -5.15
C LEU A 198 4.36 1.03 -5.47
N ARG A 199 4.03 1.37 -6.71
CA ARG A 199 2.71 1.16 -7.27
C ARG A 199 2.78 0.17 -8.41
N SER A 200 1.99 -0.90 -8.33
CA SER A 200 1.89 -1.87 -9.41
C SER A 200 0.86 -1.45 -10.44
N VAL A 201 1.20 -1.65 -11.70
CA VAL A 201 0.31 -1.43 -12.85
C VAL A 201 0.19 -2.74 -13.62
N HIS A 202 -1.01 -3.30 -13.67
CA HIS A 202 -1.31 -4.56 -14.34
C HIS A 202 -2.74 -4.55 -14.91
N ARG A 203 -3.09 -5.55 -15.71
CA ARG A 203 -4.36 -5.62 -16.45
C ARG A 203 -5.64 -5.53 -15.61
N PHE A 204 -5.55 -5.82 -14.31
CA PHE A 204 -6.69 -5.78 -13.39
C PHE A 204 -6.78 -4.50 -12.56
N ASN A 205 -5.90 -3.51 -12.77
CA ASN A 205 -6.04 -2.22 -12.11
C ASN A 205 -7.29 -1.50 -12.61
N THR A 206 -7.98 -0.83 -11.67
CA THR A 206 -9.16 -0.02 -11.97
C THR A 206 -8.87 1.48 -12.00
N SER A 207 -7.69 1.90 -11.51
CA SER A 207 -7.28 3.30 -11.49
C SER A 207 -6.41 3.62 -12.73
N GLY A 208 -6.75 4.66 -13.47
CA GLY A 208 -5.95 5.14 -14.60
C GLY A 208 -4.79 6.06 -14.21
N VAL A 209 -4.20 5.91 -13.02
CA VAL A 209 -3.13 6.81 -12.53
C VAL A 209 -1.88 6.72 -13.41
N ASP A 210 -1.56 5.55 -13.96
CA ASP A 210 -0.47 5.35 -14.91
C ASP A 210 -0.59 6.24 -16.15
N GLN A 211 -1.83 6.53 -16.61
CA GLN A 211 -2.11 7.41 -17.74
C GLN A 211 -1.86 8.90 -17.42
N THR A 212 -1.77 9.26 -16.14
CA THR A 212 -1.51 10.64 -15.70
C THR A 212 -0.02 10.96 -15.55
N VAL A 213 0.84 9.94 -15.57
CA VAL A 213 2.30 10.07 -15.44
C VAL A 213 2.87 10.79 -16.67
N LYS A 214 3.50 11.93 -16.43
CA LYS A 214 4.19 12.68 -17.49
C LYS A 214 5.67 12.32 -17.54
N THR A 215 6.29 12.45 -18.70
CA THR A 215 7.73 12.17 -18.86
C THR A 215 8.61 12.96 -17.89
N LYS A 216 8.21 14.16 -17.50
CA LYS A 216 8.91 14.98 -16.50
C LYS A 216 8.87 14.41 -15.07
N ASP A 217 7.90 13.57 -14.77
CA ASP A 217 7.74 12.96 -13.45
C ASP A 217 8.63 11.70 -13.31
N VAL A 218 9.20 11.22 -14.43
CA VAL A 218 10.05 10.03 -14.48
C VAL A 218 11.51 10.39 -14.25
N ILE A 219 12.10 9.79 -13.23
CA ILE A 219 13.54 9.86 -12.99
C ILE A 219 14.21 8.72 -13.75
N ARG A 220 15.06 9.07 -14.70
CA ARG A 220 15.80 8.09 -15.50
C ARG A 220 16.87 7.40 -14.66
N LEU A 221 16.77 6.10 -14.55
CA LEU A 221 17.75 5.23 -13.90
C LEU A 221 18.21 4.18 -14.90
N THR A 222 19.44 3.73 -14.74
CA THR A 222 19.93 2.54 -15.43
C THR A 222 19.24 1.30 -14.84
N GLU A 223 19.25 0.20 -15.59
CA GLU A 223 18.68 -1.07 -15.12
C GLU A 223 19.27 -1.51 -13.77
N ARG A 224 20.60 -1.44 -13.64
CA ARG A 224 21.30 -1.76 -12.39
C ARG A 224 20.86 -0.87 -11.22
N GLN A 225 20.63 0.42 -11.45
CA GLN A 225 20.13 1.34 -10.40
C GLN A 225 18.70 0.98 -9.99
N ILE A 226 17.87 0.57 -10.93
CA ILE A 226 16.51 0.09 -10.65
C ILE A 226 16.56 -1.18 -9.81
N GLU A 227 17.38 -2.16 -10.17
CA GLU A 227 17.57 -3.40 -9.40
C GLU A 227 18.04 -3.13 -7.97
N ILE A 228 19.02 -2.24 -7.81
CA ILE A 228 19.52 -1.82 -6.50
C ILE A 228 18.39 -1.17 -5.68
N MET A 229 17.66 -0.23 -6.27
CA MET A 229 16.52 0.43 -5.61
C MET A 229 15.45 -0.59 -5.16
N MET A 230 15.07 -1.52 -6.02
CA MET A 230 14.07 -2.54 -5.69
C MET A 230 14.53 -3.44 -4.54
N ARG A 231 15.78 -3.86 -4.57
CA ARG A 231 16.36 -4.72 -3.53
C ARG A 231 16.53 -3.98 -2.19
N GLU A 232 17.07 -2.78 -2.20
CA GLU A 232 17.42 -2.05 -0.98
C GLU A 232 16.20 -1.42 -0.31
N ARG A 233 15.32 -0.80 -1.11
CA ARG A 233 14.14 -0.10 -0.57
C ARG A 233 12.97 -1.03 -0.29
N PHE A 234 12.82 -2.15 -1.05
CA PHE A 234 11.64 -2.99 -0.98
C PHE A 234 11.92 -4.48 -0.75
N ARG A 235 13.21 -4.88 -0.67
CA ARG A 235 13.61 -6.29 -0.57
C ARG A 235 13.08 -7.16 -1.71
N ILE A 236 12.95 -6.59 -2.89
CA ILE A 236 12.48 -7.26 -4.10
C ILE A 236 13.68 -7.54 -5.01
N ASP A 237 13.87 -8.81 -5.34
CA ASP A 237 14.81 -9.26 -6.38
C ASP A 237 14.12 -9.14 -7.74
N LEU A 238 14.39 -8.04 -8.45
CA LEU A 238 13.72 -7.74 -9.72
C LEU A 238 14.05 -8.75 -10.83
N PRO A 239 15.29 -9.23 -11.02
CA PRO A 239 15.59 -10.31 -11.95
C PRO A 239 14.75 -11.58 -11.69
N ARG A 240 14.72 -12.04 -10.44
CA ARG A 240 13.91 -13.20 -10.04
C ARG A 240 12.42 -12.96 -10.26
N LEU A 241 11.91 -11.80 -9.88
CA LEU A 241 10.50 -11.43 -10.11
C LEU A 241 10.12 -11.52 -11.61
N ARG A 242 11.03 -11.10 -12.51
CA ARG A 242 10.85 -11.18 -13.96
C ARG A 242 10.79 -12.62 -14.46
N ASP A 243 11.71 -13.45 -13.96
CA ASP A 243 11.73 -14.86 -14.33
C ASP A 243 10.49 -15.60 -13.83
N ASP A 244 10.11 -15.39 -12.58
CA ASP A 244 8.91 -15.98 -11.98
C ASP A 244 7.63 -15.50 -12.70
N TRP A 245 7.55 -14.22 -13.07
CA TRP A 245 6.44 -13.67 -13.83
C TRP A 245 6.33 -14.28 -15.23
N LYS A 246 7.45 -14.44 -15.92
CA LYS A 246 7.51 -15.05 -17.27
C LYS A 246 7.09 -16.51 -17.27
N ASN A 247 7.44 -17.26 -16.23
CA ASN A 247 7.20 -18.70 -16.11
C ASN A 247 5.91 -19.04 -15.34
N ARG A 248 5.09 -18.02 -14.98
CA ARG A 248 3.87 -18.23 -14.23
C ARG A 248 2.84 -19.06 -14.99
N ALA A 249 2.16 -19.95 -14.28
CA ALA A 249 0.99 -20.67 -14.74
C ALA A 249 -0.25 -20.17 -13.97
N PHE A 250 -1.09 -19.36 -14.62
CA PHE A 250 -2.37 -18.90 -14.08
C PHE A 250 -3.52 -19.41 -14.93
#